data_29d31b4c5cc81bce68eb1638989371f0
#
_entry.id   29d31b4c5cc81bce68eb1638989371f0
#
_cell.length_a   1.000
_cell.length_b   1.000
_cell.length_c   1.000
_cell.angle_alpha   90.00
_cell.angle_beta   90.00
_cell.angle_gamma   90.00
#
_symmetry.space_group_name_H-M   'P 1'
#
loop_
_entity.id
_entity.type
_entity.pdbx_description
1 polymer ?
#
loop_
_entity_poly.entity_id
_entity_poly.type
_entity_poly.pdbx_seq_one_letter_code
_entity_poly.pdbx_strand_id
1 'polypeptide(L)'
;MRTLLRFALPLMVGPTLALAVYAPIPEQEQGKALTFRLGASAYQDSNIFGGATGEISSMVYNFNGAISYNGSVDDQTFASASYELSNDHIVDRPGKKNLTSHTFNARLAHSFSPATNIDLSAAYNIAKNPLSLLNGVALNTDQSFKRGQLDARFTTAAGQKTNVIPKYRFINYSYDNSTLARDLDHTENLLGLELSYALLPETKLVGEYRYQAIGYDTAAALKDKSSHFLMGGVDFNPGKNTVFSGRVGFEDRSRNSAPDTTVPYVELSARYTYAEGSFLASGYSYTMEEPSDVVRFTDSKVNRLFVNLQHRLTGAVTASGSLTYGPSQLQGRGTQKDIDEKTTRFGLGLTWQPTKNWTVNANYDLDDVSSDDPNRGQNRSRYGVSGRYIF
;
A
#
# COMPACT_ATOMS: atom_id res chain seq x y z
N MET A 1 7.41 -38.49 1.98
CA MET A 1 7.23 -37.20 2.63
C MET A 1 8.11 -36.18 1.88
N ARG A 2 7.55 -35.44 0.93
CA ARG A 2 8.24 -34.35 0.22
C ARG A 2 7.73 -33.03 0.78
N THR A 3 8.57 -32.40 1.59
CA THR A 3 8.30 -31.08 2.17
C THR A 3 8.37 -30.04 1.04
N LEU A 4 7.23 -29.54 0.60
CA LEU A 4 7.13 -28.44 -0.36
C LEU A 4 7.48 -27.15 0.36
N LEU A 5 8.71 -26.67 0.17
CA LEU A 5 9.10 -25.30 0.55
C LEU A 5 8.35 -24.32 -0.39
N ARG A 6 7.32 -23.69 0.14
CA ARG A 6 6.65 -22.55 -0.52
C ARG A 6 7.49 -21.31 -0.27
N PHE A 7 8.23 -20.86 -1.26
CA PHE A 7 8.87 -19.55 -1.25
C PHE A 7 7.86 -18.51 -1.74
N ALA A 8 7.33 -17.70 -0.83
CA ALA A 8 6.73 -16.43 -1.19
C ALA A 8 7.87 -15.44 -1.45
N LEU A 9 8.08 -15.05 -2.71
CA LEU A 9 8.89 -13.89 -3.04
C LEU A 9 8.17 -12.66 -2.49
N PRO A 10 8.81 -11.79 -1.68
CA PRO A 10 8.23 -10.49 -1.44
C PRO A 10 8.23 -9.76 -2.77
N LEU A 11 7.05 -9.57 -3.39
CA LEU A 11 6.89 -8.51 -4.36
C LEU A 11 7.40 -7.25 -3.68
N MET A 12 8.32 -6.52 -4.33
CA MET A 12 8.47 -5.10 -4.09
C MET A 12 7.17 -4.45 -4.57
N VAL A 13 6.13 -4.58 -3.79
CA VAL A 13 5.00 -3.68 -3.87
C VAL A 13 5.57 -2.40 -3.30
N GLY A 14 5.99 -1.49 -4.20
CA GLY A 14 6.13 -0.10 -3.81
C GLY A 14 4.89 0.28 -3.01
N PRO A 15 4.95 1.24 -2.09
CA PRO A 15 3.80 1.60 -1.30
C PRO A 15 2.68 1.95 -2.26
N THR A 16 1.84 0.96 -2.59
CA THR A 16 0.54 1.25 -3.15
C THR A 16 -0.15 2.04 -2.07
N LEU A 17 -0.19 3.34 -2.25
CA LEU A 17 -0.98 4.23 -1.43
C LEU A 17 -2.32 3.55 -1.22
N ALA A 18 -2.65 3.40 0.03
CA ALA A 18 -3.76 2.68 0.60
C ALA A 18 -5.00 2.67 -0.27
N LEU A 19 -5.25 1.58 -0.87
CA LEU A 19 -6.22 1.48 -1.91
C LEU A 19 -7.45 0.75 -1.52
N ALA A 20 -7.40 0.11 -0.38
CA ALA A 20 -8.56 -0.38 0.32
C ALA A 20 -8.57 0.33 1.67
N VAL A 21 -9.70 0.88 2.06
CA VAL A 21 -9.90 1.41 3.41
C VAL A 21 -9.51 0.35 4.46
N TYR A 22 -9.50 -0.92 4.06
CA TYR A 22 -8.85 -2.03 4.75
C TYR A 22 -8.10 -2.93 3.76
N ALA A 23 -6.78 -2.76 3.64
CA ALA A 23 -5.96 -3.77 3.00
C ALA A 23 -6.03 -5.08 3.80
N PRO A 24 -6.09 -6.25 3.14
CA PRO A 24 -5.99 -7.53 3.84
C PRO A 24 -4.70 -7.55 4.68
N ILE A 25 -4.79 -8.07 5.90
CA ILE A 25 -3.60 -8.33 6.70
C ILE A 25 -2.79 -9.41 5.96
N PRO A 26 -1.50 -9.18 5.67
CA PRO A 26 -0.69 -10.13 4.92
C PRO A 26 -0.71 -11.51 5.58
N GLU A 27 -0.78 -12.58 4.77
CA GLU A 27 -0.62 -13.93 5.28
C GLU A 27 0.75 -14.11 5.92
N GLN A 28 0.82 -14.95 6.94
CA GLN A 28 2.06 -15.25 7.65
C GLN A 28 2.99 -16.06 6.76
N GLU A 29 4.20 -15.57 6.55
CA GLU A 29 5.25 -16.35 5.90
C GLU A 29 5.78 -17.39 6.90
N GLN A 30 5.58 -18.67 6.60
CA GLN A 30 6.20 -19.76 7.35
C GLN A 30 7.60 -20.02 6.78
N GLY A 31 8.64 -19.83 7.58
CA GLY A 31 10.03 -20.02 7.19
C GLY A 31 10.95 -20.25 8.38
N LYS A 32 12.24 -19.89 8.24
CA LYS A 32 13.16 -19.85 9.38
C LYS A 32 12.68 -18.84 10.41
N ALA A 33 12.71 -19.19 11.69
CA ALA A 33 12.27 -18.31 12.76
C ALA A 33 13.03 -16.96 12.75
N LEU A 34 14.32 -17.00 12.45
CA LEU A 34 15.16 -15.81 12.34
C LEU A 34 15.84 -15.78 10.98
N THR A 35 15.76 -14.65 10.29
CA THR A 35 16.42 -14.40 9.01
C THR A 35 17.14 -13.07 9.00
N PHE A 36 18.33 -13.05 8.41
CA PHE A 36 19.10 -11.84 8.14
C PHE A 36 19.20 -11.66 6.63
N ARG A 37 19.04 -10.43 6.16
CA ARG A 37 19.13 -10.08 4.74
C ARG A 37 20.07 -8.89 4.57
N LEU A 38 20.93 -8.96 3.57
CA LEU A 38 21.74 -7.83 3.11
C LEU A 38 21.47 -7.64 1.63
N GLY A 39 21.37 -6.39 1.21
CA GLY A 39 21.12 -6.04 -0.18
C GLY A 39 21.86 -4.79 -0.61
N ALA A 40 22.12 -4.73 -1.91
CA ALA A 40 22.64 -3.54 -2.58
C ALA A 40 21.92 -3.35 -3.90
N SER A 41 21.68 -2.10 -4.29
CA SER A 41 21.14 -1.76 -5.60
C SER A 41 21.78 -0.50 -6.18
N ALA A 42 21.73 -0.41 -7.51
CA ALA A 42 22.08 0.79 -8.24
C ALA A 42 21.00 1.04 -9.29
N TYR A 43 20.45 2.23 -9.31
CA TYR A 43 19.41 2.61 -10.25
C TYR A 43 19.51 4.08 -10.66
N GLN A 44 19.10 4.35 -11.89
CA GLN A 44 18.90 5.70 -12.39
C GLN A 44 17.48 6.14 -12.07
N ASP A 45 17.32 7.36 -11.55
CA ASP A 45 16.06 8.02 -11.28
C ASP A 45 16.00 9.32 -12.08
N SER A 46 15.02 9.47 -12.96
CA SER A 46 14.92 10.64 -13.84
C SER A 46 14.41 11.89 -13.13
N ASN A 47 13.77 11.76 -11.96
CA ASN A 47 13.14 12.90 -11.26
C ASN A 47 13.02 12.62 -9.75
N ILE A 48 14.14 12.81 -9.02
CA ILE A 48 14.26 12.44 -7.60
C ILE A 48 13.28 13.14 -6.65
N PHE A 49 12.72 14.28 -7.04
CA PHE A 49 11.75 15.06 -6.25
C PHE A 49 10.32 15.01 -6.81
N GLY A 50 10.10 14.46 -8.00
CA GLY A 50 8.78 14.41 -8.62
C GLY A 50 8.17 15.77 -8.96
N GLY A 51 8.99 16.76 -9.25
CA GLY A 51 8.52 18.05 -9.70
C GLY A 51 7.94 18.01 -11.12
N ALA A 52 6.97 18.87 -11.41
CA ALA A 52 6.40 19.05 -12.75
C ALA A 52 7.39 19.69 -13.74
N THR A 53 8.34 20.45 -13.24
CA THR A 53 9.38 21.14 -14.01
C THR A 53 10.69 21.15 -13.22
N GLY A 54 11.83 21.39 -13.90
CA GLY A 54 13.15 21.42 -13.25
C GLY A 54 13.57 20.06 -12.67
N GLU A 55 13.27 18.99 -13.37
CA GLU A 55 13.57 17.62 -12.99
C GLU A 55 15.06 17.44 -12.71
N ILE A 56 15.38 16.75 -11.64
CA ILE A 56 16.76 16.35 -11.30
C ILE A 56 16.86 14.85 -11.48
N SER A 57 17.62 14.45 -12.47
CA SER A 57 17.98 13.06 -12.73
C SER A 57 19.23 12.69 -11.95
N SER A 58 19.26 11.52 -11.35
CA SER A 58 20.41 11.08 -10.55
C SER A 58 20.57 9.58 -10.52
N MET A 59 21.81 9.15 -10.45
CA MET A 59 22.15 7.79 -10.05
C MET A 59 21.97 7.66 -8.53
N VAL A 60 21.36 6.56 -8.11
CA VAL A 60 21.14 6.23 -6.69
C VAL A 60 21.79 4.88 -6.38
N TYR A 61 22.62 4.86 -5.37
CA TYR A 61 23.19 3.65 -4.80
C TYR A 61 22.53 3.38 -3.45
N ASN A 62 21.93 2.21 -3.31
CA ASN A 62 21.27 1.80 -2.08
C ASN A 62 21.98 0.62 -1.45
N PHE A 63 22.11 0.67 -0.12
CA PHE A 63 22.53 -0.46 0.71
C PHE A 63 21.45 -0.69 1.78
N ASN A 64 21.00 -1.93 1.92
CA ASN A 64 20.00 -2.26 2.90
C ASN A 64 20.35 -3.51 3.70
N GLY A 65 19.88 -3.54 4.94
CA GLY A 65 19.98 -4.68 5.83
C GLY A 65 18.67 -4.89 6.57
N ALA A 66 18.26 -6.14 6.73
CA ALA A 66 17.05 -6.46 7.45
C ALA A 66 17.24 -7.68 8.36
N ILE A 67 16.56 -7.64 9.49
CA ILE A 67 16.37 -8.77 10.40
C ILE A 67 14.87 -9.03 10.51
N SER A 68 14.48 -10.30 10.47
CA SER A 68 13.09 -10.70 10.64
C SER A 68 13.00 -11.92 11.55
N TYR A 69 12.02 -11.87 12.44
CA TYR A 69 11.60 -13.00 13.27
C TYR A 69 10.19 -13.41 12.88
N ASN A 70 9.96 -14.72 12.68
CA ASN A 70 8.65 -15.30 12.43
C ASN A 70 8.58 -16.61 13.20
N GLY A 71 7.66 -16.73 14.15
CA GLY A 71 7.58 -17.94 14.95
C GLY A 71 6.26 -18.10 15.69
N SER A 72 5.91 -19.36 15.95
CA SER A 72 4.87 -19.69 16.91
C SER A 72 5.42 -19.56 18.31
N VAL A 73 4.74 -18.78 19.15
CA VAL A 73 5.03 -18.67 20.58
C VAL A 73 4.50 -19.92 21.30
N ASP A 74 3.31 -20.36 20.85
CA ASP A 74 2.65 -21.60 21.23
C ASP A 74 1.76 -22.09 20.06
N ASP A 75 0.97 -23.14 20.28
CA ASP A 75 0.09 -23.74 19.25
C ASP A 75 -1.04 -22.80 18.78
N GLN A 76 -1.32 -21.74 19.53
CA GLN A 76 -2.43 -20.80 19.27
C GLN A 76 -1.94 -19.39 18.95
N THR A 77 -0.64 -19.10 19.19
CA THR A 77 -0.09 -17.75 19.09
C THR A 77 1.07 -17.71 18.10
N PHE A 78 0.95 -16.86 17.09
CA PHE A 78 2.02 -16.54 16.17
C PHE A 78 2.48 -15.09 16.36
N ALA A 79 3.79 -14.88 16.36
CA ALA A 79 4.38 -13.55 16.40
C ALA A 79 5.40 -13.39 15.26
N SER A 80 5.39 -12.21 14.65
CA SER A 80 6.45 -11.81 13.73
C SER A 80 6.87 -10.37 13.97
N ALA A 81 8.15 -10.09 13.73
CA ALA A 81 8.70 -8.75 13.76
C ALA A 81 9.79 -8.63 12.68
N SER A 82 9.88 -7.49 12.04
CA SER A 82 10.95 -7.21 11.09
C SER A 82 11.42 -5.76 11.25
N TYR A 83 12.70 -5.58 11.05
CA TYR A 83 13.33 -4.27 10.95
C TYR A 83 14.21 -4.24 9.72
N GLU A 84 14.06 -3.19 8.93
CA GLU A 84 14.90 -2.92 7.75
C GLU A 84 15.48 -1.51 7.84
N LEU A 85 16.77 -1.41 7.63
CA LEU A 85 17.53 -0.18 7.44
C LEU A 85 17.91 -0.09 5.96
N SER A 86 17.70 1.05 5.35
CA SER A 86 18.06 1.34 3.97
C SER A 86 18.79 2.68 3.89
N ASN A 87 19.92 2.73 3.20
CA ASN A 87 20.68 3.94 2.99
C ASN A 87 20.84 4.21 1.49
N ASP A 88 20.28 5.34 1.04
CA ASP A 88 20.41 5.84 -0.34
C ASP A 88 21.51 6.89 -0.42
N HIS A 89 22.45 6.71 -1.34
CA HIS A 89 23.35 7.74 -1.78
C HIS A 89 22.89 8.26 -3.14
N ILE A 90 22.39 9.50 -3.18
CA ILE A 90 21.85 10.14 -4.39
C ILE A 90 22.89 11.13 -4.91
N VAL A 91 23.52 10.82 -6.05
CA VAL A 91 24.73 11.49 -6.55
C VAL A 91 24.49 12.98 -6.80
N ASP A 92 23.42 13.34 -7.49
CA ASP A 92 23.16 14.71 -7.96
C ASP A 92 22.13 15.46 -7.09
N ARG A 93 21.75 14.87 -5.93
CA ARG A 93 20.81 15.54 -5.02
C ARG A 93 21.45 16.79 -4.42
N PRO A 94 20.79 17.96 -4.50
CA PRO A 94 21.23 19.14 -3.78
C PRO A 94 21.11 18.95 -2.27
N GLY A 95 22.08 19.46 -1.53
CA GLY A 95 22.15 19.35 -0.08
C GLY A 95 22.57 17.96 0.40
N LYS A 96 21.79 17.34 1.29
CA LYS A 96 22.12 16.04 1.89
C LYS A 96 21.91 14.90 0.88
N LYS A 97 23.01 14.24 0.50
CA LYS A 97 23.03 13.14 -0.48
C LYS A 97 22.76 11.76 0.12
N ASN A 98 23.11 11.55 1.38
CA ASN A 98 22.89 10.28 2.08
C ASN A 98 21.60 10.35 2.89
N LEU A 99 20.67 9.48 2.58
CA LEU A 99 19.37 9.41 3.21
C LEU A 99 19.14 8.02 3.80
N THR A 100 18.82 7.96 5.07
CA THR A 100 18.61 6.70 5.77
C THR A 100 17.13 6.53 6.09
N SER A 101 16.54 5.46 5.58
CA SER A 101 15.16 5.06 5.81
C SER A 101 15.10 3.87 6.76
N HIS A 102 14.04 3.79 7.53
CA HIS A 102 13.80 2.70 8.48
C HIS A 102 12.39 2.17 8.29
N THR A 103 12.25 0.86 8.30
CA THR A 103 10.94 0.18 8.28
C THR A 103 10.90 -0.81 9.42
N PHE A 104 9.92 -0.69 10.28
CA PHE A 104 9.60 -1.64 11.33
C PHE A 104 8.21 -2.20 11.12
N ASN A 105 8.05 -3.53 11.20
CA ASN A 105 6.76 -4.20 11.19
C ASN A 105 6.71 -5.22 12.33
N ALA A 106 5.53 -5.36 12.93
CA ALA A 106 5.24 -6.39 13.91
C ALA A 106 3.83 -6.93 13.69
N ARG A 107 3.61 -8.21 13.98
CA ARG A 107 2.30 -8.85 13.96
C ARG A 107 2.19 -9.85 15.08
N LEU A 108 1.02 -9.90 15.71
CA LEU A 108 0.64 -10.90 16.69
C LEU A 108 -0.74 -11.45 16.29
N ALA A 109 -0.82 -12.75 16.05
CA ALA A 109 -2.07 -13.44 15.80
C ALA A 109 -2.29 -14.50 16.89
N HIS A 110 -3.47 -14.50 17.51
CA HIS A 110 -3.81 -15.46 18.57
C HIS A 110 -5.22 -16.03 18.30
N SER A 111 -5.33 -17.36 18.44
CA SER A 111 -6.58 -18.10 18.30
C SER A 111 -7.06 -18.55 19.67
N PHE A 112 -8.06 -17.86 20.22
CA PHE A 112 -8.72 -18.26 21.50
C PHE A 112 -9.49 -19.58 21.35
N SER A 113 -9.97 -19.84 20.13
CA SER A 113 -10.64 -21.07 19.73
C SER A 113 -10.60 -21.20 18.20
N PRO A 114 -10.98 -22.34 17.60
CA PRO A 114 -11.12 -22.46 16.14
C PRO A 114 -12.07 -21.43 15.49
N ALA A 115 -12.97 -20.85 16.28
CA ALA A 115 -13.97 -19.89 15.82
C ALA A 115 -13.69 -18.45 16.23
N THR A 116 -12.68 -18.19 17.07
CA THR A 116 -12.40 -16.85 17.63
C THR A 116 -10.91 -16.59 17.61
N ASN A 117 -10.52 -15.52 16.91
CA ASN A 117 -9.11 -15.11 16.81
C ASN A 117 -8.98 -13.58 16.80
N ILE A 118 -7.79 -13.11 17.16
CA ILE A 118 -7.36 -11.73 17.05
C ILE A 118 -6.11 -11.66 16.18
N ASP A 119 -6.01 -10.63 15.34
CA ASP A 119 -4.84 -10.32 14.55
C ASP A 119 -4.50 -8.84 14.75
N LEU A 120 -3.32 -8.58 15.28
CA LEU A 120 -2.80 -7.24 15.56
C LEU A 120 -1.57 -7.02 14.69
N SER A 121 -1.47 -5.89 14.03
CA SER A 121 -0.25 -5.51 13.34
C SER A 121 0.12 -4.05 13.60
N ALA A 122 1.42 -3.79 13.61
CA ALA A 122 2.01 -2.47 13.72
C ALA A 122 3.05 -2.28 12.63
N ALA A 123 3.07 -1.10 12.02
CA ALA A 123 4.09 -0.69 11.08
C ALA A 123 4.57 0.72 11.42
N TYR A 124 5.87 0.96 11.33
CA TYR A 124 6.45 2.29 11.46
C TYR A 124 7.52 2.49 10.40
N ASN A 125 7.34 3.54 9.59
CA ASN A 125 8.22 3.86 8.49
C ASN A 125 8.79 5.26 8.66
N ILE A 126 10.11 5.39 8.50
CA ILE A 126 10.80 6.65 8.25
C ILE A 126 11.26 6.58 6.81
N ALA A 127 10.48 7.16 5.91
CA ALA A 127 10.74 7.12 4.47
C ALA A 127 11.49 8.38 4.03
N LYS A 128 12.74 8.22 3.63
CA LYS A 128 13.55 9.25 3.00
C LYS A 128 13.61 8.98 1.52
N ASN A 129 13.40 10.01 0.68
CA ASN A 129 13.30 9.87 -0.78
C ASN A 129 12.29 8.75 -1.19
N PRO A 130 11.00 8.89 -0.83
CA PRO A 130 10.02 7.83 -1.03
C PRO A 130 9.89 7.44 -2.51
N LEU A 131 9.63 6.15 -2.77
CA LEU A 131 9.45 5.64 -4.14
C LEU A 131 8.20 6.21 -4.80
N SER A 132 7.12 6.39 -4.05
CA SER A 132 5.91 7.07 -4.50
C SER A 132 5.90 8.49 -3.99
N LEU A 133 5.88 9.45 -4.89
CA LEU A 133 5.91 10.88 -4.60
C LEU A 133 4.48 11.45 -4.63
N LEU A 134 4.29 12.56 -3.91
CA LEU A 134 3.03 13.30 -3.91
C LEU A 134 2.88 14.10 -5.21
N ASN A 135 1.77 13.92 -5.90
CA ASN A 135 1.45 14.72 -7.09
C ASN A 135 1.19 16.18 -6.71
N GLY A 136 1.65 17.12 -7.54
CA GLY A 136 1.41 18.54 -7.33
C GLY A 136 2.17 19.18 -6.17
N VAL A 137 3.22 18.52 -5.69
CA VAL A 137 4.14 19.09 -4.69
C VAL A 137 5.08 20.12 -5.38
N ALA A 138 5.52 21.12 -4.63
CA ALA A 138 6.45 22.12 -5.12
C ALA A 138 7.74 21.49 -5.64
N LEU A 139 8.32 22.11 -6.69
CA LEU A 139 9.53 21.68 -7.33
C LEU A 139 10.68 21.48 -6.33
N ASN A 140 11.42 20.38 -6.48
CA ASN A 140 12.61 20.04 -5.67
C ASN A 140 12.35 20.04 -4.15
N THR A 141 11.13 19.73 -3.74
CA THR A 141 10.75 19.64 -2.33
C THR A 141 11.02 18.25 -1.79
N ASP A 142 11.64 18.19 -0.61
CA ASP A 142 11.84 16.93 0.12
C ASP A 142 10.49 16.39 0.61
N GLN A 143 10.12 15.22 0.13
CA GLN A 143 8.85 14.54 0.46
C GLN A 143 9.02 13.43 1.49
N SER A 144 10.14 13.45 2.24
CA SER A 144 10.38 12.49 3.30
C SER A 144 9.34 12.60 4.42
N PHE A 145 8.93 11.47 4.96
CA PHE A 145 7.90 11.40 6.00
C PHE A 145 8.17 10.29 7.01
N LYS A 146 7.47 10.36 8.14
CA LYS A 146 7.28 9.29 9.11
C LYS A 146 5.83 8.86 9.08
N ARG A 147 5.58 7.55 9.12
CA ARG A 147 4.23 6.99 9.14
C ARG A 147 4.16 5.87 10.16
N GLY A 148 3.26 6.02 11.12
CA GLY A 148 2.87 4.96 12.05
C GLY A 148 1.52 4.38 11.64
N GLN A 149 1.37 3.06 11.76
CA GLN A 149 0.09 2.37 11.55
C GLN A 149 -0.08 1.27 12.56
N LEU A 150 -1.29 1.16 13.11
CA LEU A 150 -1.75 0.05 13.94
C LEU A 150 -3.02 -0.51 13.33
N ASP A 151 -3.10 -1.82 13.18
CA ASP A 151 -4.30 -2.54 12.75
C ASP A 151 -4.68 -3.56 13.81
N ALA A 152 -5.99 -3.68 14.08
CA ALA A 152 -6.56 -4.72 14.89
C ALA A 152 -7.77 -5.33 14.18
N ARG A 153 -7.83 -6.65 14.15
CA ARG A 153 -8.94 -7.43 13.60
C ARG A 153 -9.29 -8.54 14.57
N PHE A 154 -10.52 -8.55 15.05
CA PHE A 154 -11.06 -9.62 15.86
C PHE A 154 -12.09 -10.38 15.04
N THR A 155 -12.01 -11.69 15.00
CA THR A 155 -12.97 -12.54 14.27
C THR A 155 -13.61 -13.47 15.27
N THR A 156 -14.94 -13.52 15.29
CA THR A 156 -15.68 -14.48 16.11
C THR A 156 -16.90 -15.02 15.35
N ALA A 157 -17.18 -16.30 15.54
CA ALA A 157 -18.36 -16.90 14.98
C ALA A 157 -19.61 -16.51 15.81
N ALA A 158 -20.65 -16.02 15.14
CA ALA A 158 -21.98 -15.77 15.70
C ALA A 158 -22.96 -16.91 15.37
N GLY A 159 -22.46 -18.02 14.82
CA GLY A 159 -23.21 -19.20 14.42
C GLY A 159 -22.38 -20.09 13.50
N GLN A 160 -22.97 -21.15 12.96
CA GLN A 160 -22.23 -22.10 12.11
C GLN A 160 -21.73 -21.51 10.78
N LYS A 161 -22.41 -20.48 10.28
CA LYS A 161 -22.12 -19.87 8.95
C LYS A 161 -21.82 -18.38 9.02
N THR A 162 -21.91 -17.76 10.18
CA THR A 162 -21.81 -16.30 10.34
C THR A 162 -20.61 -15.94 11.19
N ASN A 163 -19.77 -15.03 10.70
CA ASN A 163 -18.72 -14.40 11.48
C ASN A 163 -19.02 -12.91 11.65
N VAL A 164 -18.64 -12.39 12.81
CA VAL A 164 -18.62 -10.97 13.15
C VAL A 164 -17.17 -10.55 13.28
N ILE A 165 -16.78 -9.48 12.58
CA ILE A 165 -15.40 -9.08 12.46
C ILE A 165 -15.28 -7.57 12.71
N PRO A 166 -15.18 -7.12 13.98
CA PRO A 166 -14.77 -5.75 14.29
C PRO A 166 -13.30 -5.52 13.86
N LYS A 167 -13.06 -4.33 13.34
CA LYS A 167 -11.76 -3.89 12.81
C LYS A 167 -11.45 -2.48 13.31
N TYR A 168 -10.19 -2.21 13.55
CA TYR A 168 -9.69 -0.88 13.83
C TYR A 168 -8.38 -0.64 13.11
N ARG A 169 -8.20 0.58 12.59
CA ARG A 169 -6.94 1.07 12.06
C ARG A 169 -6.68 2.48 12.56
N PHE A 170 -5.47 2.72 12.99
CA PHE A 170 -4.92 4.02 13.29
C PHE A 170 -3.74 4.30 12.37
N ILE A 171 -3.69 5.49 11.79
CA ILE A 171 -2.54 5.96 11.00
C ILE A 171 -2.15 7.35 11.50
N ASN A 172 -0.84 7.62 11.54
CA ASN A 172 -0.27 8.94 11.76
C ASN A 172 0.74 9.22 10.65
N TYR A 173 0.65 10.41 10.05
CA TYR A 173 1.60 10.95 9.08
C TYR A 173 2.28 12.19 9.63
N SER A 174 3.60 12.29 9.44
CA SER A 174 4.40 13.47 9.77
C SER A 174 5.50 13.66 8.73
N TYR A 175 5.50 14.82 8.06
CA TYR A 175 6.45 15.16 6.99
C TYR A 175 7.66 15.91 7.55
N ASP A 176 8.85 15.68 6.97
CA ASP A 176 10.07 16.37 7.40
C ASP A 176 10.13 17.82 6.89
N ASN A 177 9.57 18.09 5.71
CA ASN A 177 9.49 19.44 5.15
C ASN A 177 8.39 20.22 5.87
N SER A 178 8.73 21.37 6.45
CA SER A 178 7.81 22.17 7.29
C SER A 178 6.56 22.67 6.54
N THR A 179 6.64 22.91 5.23
CA THR A 179 5.49 23.32 4.42
C THR A 179 4.56 22.13 4.22
N LEU A 180 5.10 20.95 3.88
CA LEU A 180 4.30 19.73 3.77
C LEU A 180 3.72 19.32 5.13
N ALA A 181 4.49 19.42 6.22
CA ALA A 181 4.04 19.12 7.57
C ALA A 181 2.82 19.99 7.95
N ARG A 182 2.93 21.31 7.77
CA ARG A 182 1.82 22.23 8.04
C ARG A 182 0.56 21.86 7.27
N ASP A 183 0.71 21.39 6.04
CA ASP A 183 -0.44 21.16 5.16
C ASP A 183 -0.96 19.71 5.23
N LEU A 184 -0.10 18.73 5.51
CA LEU A 184 -0.39 17.30 5.34
C LEU A 184 -0.21 16.44 6.59
N ASP A 185 0.38 16.95 7.70
CA ASP A 185 0.46 16.17 8.94
C ASP A 185 -0.94 15.92 9.47
N HIS A 186 -1.27 14.64 9.67
CA HIS A 186 -2.61 14.23 10.08
C HIS A 186 -2.62 12.86 10.75
N THR A 187 -3.72 12.59 11.43
CA THR A 187 -4.06 11.27 11.95
C THR A 187 -5.34 10.75 11.32
N GLU A 188 -5.41 9.42 11.14
CA GLU A 188 -6.61 8.74 10.67
C GLU A 188 -7.02 7.68 11.68
N ASN A 189 -8.31 7.62 11.98
CA ASN A 189 -8.93 6.56 12.76
C ASN A 189 -9.99 5.90 11.91
N LEU A 190 -9.95 4.59 11.79
CA LEU A 190 -10.92 3.80 11.03
C LEU A 190 -11.46 2.68 11.90
N LEU A 191 -12.75 2.73 12.18
CA LEU A 191 -13.50 1.66 12.85
C LEU A 191 -14.35 0.92 11.81
N GLY A 192 -14.36 -0.39 11.85
CA GLY A 192 -15.15 -1.22 10.93
C GLY A 192 -15.85 -2.36 11.66
N LEU A 193 -17.02 -2.73 11.16
CA LEU A 193 -17.74 -3.93 11.53
C LEU A 193 -18.16 -4.67 10.28
N GLU A 194 -17.60 -5.87 10.08
CA GLU A 194 -17.95 -6.76 8.98
C GLU A 194 -18.77 -7.95 9.51
N LEU A 195 -19.83 -8.26 8.81
CA LEU A 195 -20.62 -9.49 8.96
C LEU A 195 -20.40 -10.33 7.72
N SER A 196 -19.91 -11.56 7.88
CA SER A 196 -19.76 -12.49 6.77
C SER A 196 -20.62 -13.74 6.97
N TYR A 197 -21.31 -14.15 5.90
CA TYR A 197 -22.20 -15.32 5.89
C TYR A 197 -21.72 -16.31 4.82
N ALA A 198 -21.36 -17.53 5.23
CA ALA A 198 -20.99 -18.62 4.34
C ALA A 198 -22.23 -19.18 3.64
N LEU A 199 -22.55 -18.65 2.44
CA LEU A 199 -23.67 -19.10 1.63
C LEU A 199 -23.41 -20.51 1.09
N LEU A 200 -22.23 -20.69 0.49
CA LEU A 200 -21.68 -21.95 -0.01
C LEU A 200 -20.24 -22.10 0.52
N PRO A 201 -19.63 -23.29 0.45
CA PRO A 201 -18.23 -23.48 0.88
C PRO A 201 -17.25 -22.51 0.22
N GLU A 202 -17.49 -22.19 -1.06
CA GLU A 202 -16.68 -21.29 -1.89
C GLU A 202 -17.16 -19.85 -1.90
N THR A 203 -18.35 -19.53 -1.32
CA THR A 203 -19.00 -18.23 -1.45
C THR A 203 -19.39 -17.67 -0.10
N LYS A 204 -18.90 -16.48 0.23
CA LYS A 204 -19.30 -15.71 1.41
C LYS A 204 -19.98 -14.42 0.98
N LEU A 205 -21.12 -14.13 1.53
CA LEU A 205 -21.75 -12.81 1.47
C LEU A 205 -21.17 -11.95 2.58
N VAL A 206 -20.96 -10.68 2.31
CA VAL A 206 -20.37 -9.74 3.27
C VAL A 206 -21.21 -8.48 3.33
N GLY A 207 -21.53 -8.03 4.55
CA GLY A 207 -22.03 -6.71 4.84
C GLY A 207 -21.00 -5.98 5.71
N GLU A 208 -20.68 -4.73 5.41
CA GLU A 208 -19.66 -3.99 6.16
C GLU A 208 -20.09 -2.54 6.37
N TYR A 209 -19.92 -2.07 7.60
CA TYR A 209 -19.99 -0.66 7.96
C TYR A 209 -18.61 -0.22 8.42
N ARG A 210 -18.18 1.01 8.00
CA ARG A 210 -16.94 1.64 8.44
C ARG A 210 -17.20 3.09 8.81
N TYR A 211 -16.47 3.57 9.80
CA TYR A 211 -16.37 4.98 10.16
C TYR A 211 -14.91 5.40 10.11
N GLN A 212 -14.60 6.46 9.36
CA GLN A 212 -13.26 7.05 9.28
C GLN A 212 -13.31 8.49 9.78
N ALA A 213 -12.32 8.88 10.58
CA ALA A 213 -12.08 10.26 10.96
C ALA A 213 -10.65 10.63 10.61
N ILE A 214 -10.47 11.75 9.91
CA ILE A 214 -9.18 12.33 9.54
C ILE A 214 -9.07 13.68 10.22
N GLY A 215 -8.06 13.83 11.10
CA GLY A 215 -7.78 15.05 11.84
C GLY A 215 -6.40 15.60 11.47
N TYR A 216 -6.35 16.83 11.02
CA TYR A 216 -5.12 17.53 10.64
C TYR A 216 -4.55 18.31 11.82
N ASP A 217 -3.22 18.32 11.97
CA ASP A 217 -2.53 19.02 13.06
C ASP A 217 -2.67 20.54 12.93
N THR A 218 -2.82 21.04 11.71
CA THR A 218 -2.95 22.48 11.40
C THR A 218 -4.19 22.77 10.60
N ALA A 219 -4.90 23.84 10.95
CA ALA A 219 -6.14 24.28 10.30
C ALA A 219 -7.24 23.20 10.31
N ALA A 220 -7.42 22.50 11.44
CA ALA A 220 -8.40 21.46 11.66
C ALA A 220 -9.83 21.87 11.23
N ALA A 221 -10.27 23.09 11.58
CA ALA A 221 -11.56 23.63 11.20
C ALA A 221 -11.76 23.73 9.66
N LEU A 222 -10.68 23.71 8.88
CA LEU A 222 -10.74 23.77 7.41
C LEU A 222 -10.63 22.38 6.78
N LYS A 223 -9.83 21.49 7.37
CA LYS A 223 -9.36 20.25 6.72
C LYS A 223 -9.98 18.98 7.28
N ASP A 224 -10.35 18.98 8.56
CA ASP A 224 -10.89 17.78 9.21
C ASP A 224 -12.15 17.28 8.53
N LYS A 225 -12.27 15.96 8.48
CA LYS A 225 -13.39 15.28 7.86
C LYS A 225 -13.65 13.93 8.49
N SER A 226 -14.87 13.44 8.30
CA SER A 226 -15.26 12.08 8.67
C SER A 226 -16.07 11.44 7.56
N SER A 227 -16.01 10.12 7.46
CA SER A 227 -16.74 9.34 6.46
C SER A 227 -17.43 8.15 7.09
N HIS A 228 -18.65 7.89 6.64
CA HIS A 228 -19.40 6.67 6.90
C HIS A 228 -19.50 5.85 5.62
N PHE A 229 -19.13 4.58 5.71
CA PHE A 229 -19.21 3.65 4.59
C PHE A 229 -20.23 2.56 4.93
N LEU A 230 -21.13 2.28 4.00
CA LEU A 230 -22.04 1.14 4.08
C LEU A 230 -21.91 0.32 2.80
N MET A 231 -21.50 -0.95 2.93
CA MET A 231 -21.15 -1.79 1.81
C MET A 231 -21.75 -3.18 1.93
N GLY A 232 -22.08 -3.75 0.78
CA GLY A 232 -22.37 -5.16 0.62
C GLY A 232 -21.38 -5.79 -0.35
N GLY A 233 -21.17 -7.10 -0.26
CA GLY A 233 -20.22 -7.73 -1.16
C GLY A 233 -20.19 -9.24 -1.11
N VAL A 234 -19.26 -9.80 -1.84
CA VAL A 234 -19.04 -11.23 -1.96
C VAL A 234 -17.56 -11.56 -1.99
N ASP A 235 -17.17 -12.62 -1.27
CA ASP A 235 -15.88 -13.29 -1.42
C ASP A 235 -16.17 -14.66 -2.07
N PHE A 236 -15.53 -14.93 -3.20
CA PHE A 236 -15.77 -16.12 -4.01
C PHE A 236 -14.46 -16.81 -4.37
N ASN A 237 -14.31 -18.06 -3.93
CA ASN A 237 -13.12 -18.87 -4.11
C ASN A 237 -13.47 -20.19 -4.80
N PRO A 238 -13.78 -20.20 -6.14
CA PRO A 238 -14.25 -21.39 -6.88
C PRO A 238 -13.15 -22.44 -7.08
N GLY A 239 -12.40 -22.75 -6.05
CA GLY A 239 -11.32 -23.71 -6.06
C GLY A 239 -10.01 -23.10 -5.57
N LYS A 240 -8.89 -23.85 -5.73
CA LYS A 240 -7.59 -23.48 -5.17
C LYS A 240 -6.86 -22.34 -5.90
N ASN A 241 -7.27 -22.05 -7.12
CA ASN A 241 -6.50 -21.22 -8.05
C ASN A 241 -7.09 -19.82 -8.27
N THR A 242 -8.35 -19.61 -7.88
CA THR A 242 -9.04 -18.34 -8.11
C THR A 242 -9.55 -17.78 -6.79
N VAL A 243 -9.31 -16.49 -6.58
CA VAL A 243 -9.87 -15.71 -5.48
C VAL A 243 -10.49 -14.47 -6.08
N PHE A 244 -11.74 -14.20 -5.75
CA PHE A 244 -12.44 -12.98 -6.11
C PHE A 244 -13.01 -12.34 -4.84
N SER A 245 -12.89 -11.01 -4.72
CA SER A 245 -13.52 -10.23 -3.66
C SER A 245 -14.15 -8.98 -4.27
N GLY A 246 -15.37 -8.68 -3.89
CA GLY A 246 -16.08 -7.48 -4.34
C GLY A 246 -16.84 -6.83 -3.21
N ARG A 247 -16.76 -5.51 -3.14
CA ARG A 247 -17.53 -4.63 -2.24
C ARG A 247 -18.11 -3.49 -3.04
N VAL A 248 -19.39 -3.22 -2.84
CA VAL A 248 -20.08 -2.07 -3.43
C VAL A 248 -20.95 -1.42 -2.36
N GLY A 249 -21.06 -0.11 -2.41
CA GLY A 249 -21.82 0.64 -1.41
C GLY A 249 -21.72 2.13 -1.61
N PHE A 250 -21.78 2.86 -0.50
CA PHE A 250 -21.73 4.31 -0.47
C PHE A 250 -20.77 4.78 0.61
N GLU A 251 -20.09 5.89 0.32
CA GLU A 251 -19.38 6.71 1.28
C GLU A 251 -20.13 8.03 1.45
N ASP A 252 -20.52 8.34 2.68
CA ASP A 252 -21.04 9.64 3.08
C ASP A 252 -19.98 10.39 3.87
N ARG A 253 -19.47 11.50 3.30
CA ARG A 253 -18.34 12.27 3.84
C ARG A 253 -18.77 13.63 4.30
N SER A 254 -18.60 13.88 5.59
CA SER A 254 -18.77 15.20 6.21
C SER A 254 -17.45 15.95 6.29
N ARG A 255 -17.49 17.25 6.03
CA ARG A 255 -16.32 18.14 5.96
C ARG A 255 -16.58 19.43 6.71
N ASN A 256 -15.62 19.88 7.51
CA ASN A 256 -15.79 21.10 8.29
C ASN A 256 -15.98 22.38 7.45
N SER A 257 -15.47 22.40 6.22
CA SER A 257 -15.42 23.64 5.40
C SER A 257 -16.00 23.48 3.99
N ALA A 258 -16.75 22.41 3.75
CA ALA A 258 -17.41 22.17 2.47
C ALA A 258 -18.71 21.39 2.70
N PRO A 259 -19.68 21.42 1.77
CA PRO A 259 -20.89 20.62 1.88
C PRO A 259 -20.59 19.13 1.98
N ASP A 260 -21.39 18.41 2.74
CA ASP A 260 -21.34 16.96 2.80
C ASP A 260 -21.55 16.34 1.42
N THR A 261 -20.95 15.19 1.21
CA THR A 261 -21.00 14.52 -0.10
C THR A 261 -21.18 13.02 0.07
N THR A 262 -22.17 12.48 -0.62
CA THR A 262 -22.36 11.03 -0.75
C THR A 262 -21.90 10.59 -2.13
N VAL A 263 -21.01 9.58 -2.18
CA VAL A 263 -20.51 9.00 -3.42
C VAL A 263 -20.64 7.48 -3.41
N PRO A 264 -20.75 6.83 -4.60
CA PRO A 264 -20.59 5.39 -4.68
C PRO A 264 -19.22 4.95 -4.17
N TYR A 265 -19.16 3.78 -3.56
CA TYR A 265 -17.93 3.09 -3.19
C TYR A 265 -17.88 1.75 -3.92
N VAL A 266 -16.79 1.46 -4.60
CA VAL A 266 -16.59 0.19 -5.31
C VAL A 266 -15.17 -0.29 -5.05
N GLU A 267 -15.05 -1.57 -4.73
CA GLU A 267 -13.76 -2.27 -4.58
C GLU A 267 -13.91 -3.70 -5.09
N LEU A 268 -13.21 -4.02 -6.17
CA LEU A 268 -13.20 -5.33 -6.81
C LEU A 268 -11.77 -5.83 -6.93
N SER A 269 -11.55 -7.10 -6.64
CA SER A 269 -10.26 -7.73 -6.86
C SER A 269 -10.43 -9.18 -7.30
N ALA A 270 -9.53 -9.63 -8.17
CA ALA A 270 -9.45 -11.01 -8.62
C ALA A 270 -7.99 -11.45 -8.71
N ARG A 271 -7.73 -12.68 -8.32
CA ARG A 271 -6.43 -13.33 -8.50
C ARG A 271 -6.63 -14.73 -9.08
N TYR A 272 -5.91 -15.02 -10.15
CA TYR A 272 -5.86 -16.33 -10.76
C TYR A 272 -4.44 -16.87 -10.81
N THR A 273 -4.19 -17.98 -10.11
CA THR A 273 -2.91 -18.69 -10.08
C THR A 273 -2.97 -19.79 -11.13
N TYR A 274 -2.35 -19.60 -12.30
CA TYR A 274 -2.43 -20.52 -13.41
C TYR A 274 -1.31 -21.56 -13.44
N ALA A 275 -0.22 -21.33 -12.69
CA ALA A 275 0.85 -22.29 -12.51
C ALA A 275 1.58 -22.02 -11.17
N GLU A 276 2.43 -22.91 -10.73
CA GLU A 276 3.26 -22.73 -9.54
C GLU A 276 4.16 -21.51 -9.71
N GLY A 277 4.06 -20.53 -8.79
CA GLY A 277 4.79 -19.27 -8.84
C GLY A 277 4.32 -18.30 -9.92
N SER A 278 3.19 -18.58 -10.62
CA SER A 278 2.66 -17.75 -11.72
C SER A 278 1.20 -17.38 -11.47
N PHE A 279 0.91 -16.08 -11.48
CA PHE A 279 -0.44 -15.57 -11.26
C PHE A 279 -0.70 -14.29 -12.04
N LEU A 280 -1.97 -14.03 -12.27
CA LEU A 280 -2.51 -12.74 -12.68
C LEU A 280 -3.42 -12.23 -11.55
N ALA A 281 -3.20 -11.00 -11.12
CA ALA A 281 -4.09 -10.30 -10.20
C ALA A 281 -4.54 -8.99 -10.83
N SER A 282 -5.80 -8.65 -10.65
CA SER A 282 -6.38 -7.40 -11.13
C SER A 282 -7.41 -6.87 -10.14
N GLY A 283 -7.67 -5.60 -10.17
CA GLY A 283 -8.72 -5.00 -9.38
C GLY A 283 -9.10 -3.62 -9.88
N TYR A 284 -10.26 -3.20 -9.43
CA TYR A 284 -10.82 -1.88 -9.69
C TYR A 284 -11.35 -1.29 -8.40
N SER A 285 -11.11 0.00 -8.18
CA SER A 285 -11.74 0.74 -7.09
C SER A 285 -12.23 2.11 -7.56
N TYR A 286 -13.34 2.54 -6.97
CA TYR A 286 -13.82 3.92 -7.00
C TYR A 286 -13.99 4.40 -5.57
N THR A 287 -13.18 5.39 -5.18
CA THR A 287 -13.06 5.88 -3.80
C THR A 287 -12.82 7.38 -3.76
N MET A 288 -13.14 8.02 -2.64
CA MET A 288 -12.62 9.37 -2.35
C MET A 288 -11.33 9.26 -1.55
N GLU A 289 -10.30 9.99 -1.99
CA GLU A 289 -8.98 10.04 -1.36
C GLU A 289 -8.62 11.47 -0.92
N GLU A 290 -7.59 11.57 -0.06
CA GLU A 290 -7.03 12.86 0.31
C GLU A 290 -6.20 13.42 -0.84
N PRO A 291 -6.43 14.70 -1.24
CA PRO A 291 -5.59 15.34 -2.24
C PRO A 291 -4.24 15.72 -1.65
N SER A 292 -3.19 15.76 -2.46
CA SER A 292 -1.87 16.26 -2.05
C SER A 292 -1.86 17.78 -1.78
N ASP A 293 -2.84 18.51 -2.26
CA ASP A 293 -3.04 19.96 -2.03
C ASP A 293 -4.39 20.18 -1.34
N VAL A 294 -4.42 19.92 -0.04
CA VAL A 294 -5.62 20.05 0.79
C VAL A 294 -6.07 21.51 1.02
N VAL A 295 -5.23 22.48 0.64
CA VAL A 295 -5.58 23.90 0.73
C VAL A 295 -6.51 24.29 -0.42
N ARG A 296 -6.18 23.92 -1.65
CA ARG A 296 -6.98 24.22 -2.83
C ARG A 296 -8.12 23.24 -3.09
N PHE A 297 -7.96 21.99 -2.67
CA PHE A 297 -8.92 20.92 -2.94
C PHE A 297 -9.42 20.27 -1.67
N THR A 298 -10.66 19.81 -1.68
CA THR A 298 -11.27 19.12 -0.54
C THR A 298 -11.01 17.61 -0.59
N ASP A 299 -11.15 17.01 -1.76
CA ASP A 299 -11.07 15.57 -1.98
C ASP A 299 -10.60 15.28 -3.40
N SER A 300 -10.18 14.03 -3.61
CA SER A 300 -9.93 13.47 -4.92
C SER A 300 -10.85 12.26 -5.14
N LYS A 301 -11.72 12.31 -6.15
CA LYS A 301 -12.50 11.15 -6.59
C LYS A 301 -11.63 10.34 -7.53
N VAL A 302 -11.25 9.14 -7.11
CA VAL A 302 -10.27 8.32 -7.82
C VAL A 302 -10.93 7.05 -8.36
N ASN A 303 -10.82 6.85 -9.68
CA ASN A 303 -11.00 5.55 -10.29
C ASN A 303 -9.63 4.89 -10.41
N ARG A 304 -9.49 3.66 -9.98
CA ARG A 304 -8.21 2.96 -10.07
C ARG A 304 -8.40 1.56 -10.60
N LEU A 305 -7.69 1.28 -11.67
CA LEU A 305 -7.53 -0.07 -12.22
C LEU A 305 -6.08 -0.51 -11.96
N PHE A 306 -5.90 -1.72 -11.46
CA PHE A 306 -4.57 -2.31 -11.40
C PHE A 306 -4.55 -3.72 -12.01
N VAL A 307 -3.39 -4.07 -12.58
CA VAL A 307 -3.09 -5.41 -13.10
C VAL A 307 -1.67 -5.76 -12.68
N ASN A 308 -1.50 -6.94 -12.09
CA ASN A 308 -0.20 -7.49 -11.72
C ASN A 308 -0.08 -8.88 -12.32
N LEU A 309 1.00 -9.11 -13.05
CA LEU A 309 1.37 -10.40 -13.62
C LEU A 309 2.68 -10.87 -12.99
N GLN A 310 2.72 -12.10 -12.55
CA GLN A 310 3.96 -12.81 -12.25
C GLN A 310 3.99 -14.11 -13.03
N HIS A 311 5.11 -14.36 -13.72
CA HIS A 311 5.30 -15.56 -14.52
C HIS A 311 6.67 -16.19 -14.23
N ARG A 312 6.66 -17.41 -13.77
CA ARG A 312 7.87 -18.19 -13.53
C ARG A 312 8.35 -18.78 -14.85
N LEU A 313 9.40 -18.17 -15.42
CA LEU A 313 9.97 -18.57 -16.71
C LEU A 313 10.74 -19.90 -16.59
N THR A 314 11.48 -20.05 -15.49
CA THR A 314 12.24 -21.27 -15.16
C THR A 314 12.21 -21.53 -13.66
N GLY A 315 12.85 -22.59 -13.19
CA GLY A 315 13.02 -22.85 -11.75
C GLY A 315 13.72 -21.71 -10.99
N ALA A 316 14.52 -20.91 -11.67
CA ALA A 316 15.34 -19.85 -11.08
C ALA A 316 15.00 -18.44 -11.57
N VAL A 317 14.18 -18.28 -12.62
CA VAL A 317 13.89 -16.98 -13.24
C VAL A 317 12.39 -16.72 -13.23
N THR A 318 12.02 -15.55 -12.70
CA THR A 318 10.63 -15.07 -12.67
C THR A 318 10.56 -13.67 -13.31
N ALA A 319 9.62 -13.48 -14.23
CA ALA A 319 9.26 -12.19 -14.78
C ALA A 319 8.04 -11.63 -14.04
N SER A 320 7.99 -10.32 -13.86
CA SER A 320 6.84 -9.62 -13.28
C SER A 320 6.51 -8.37 -14.08
N GLY A 321 5.22 -8.02 -14.09
CA GLY A 321 4.73 -6.78 -14.68
C GLY A 321 3.61 -6.22 -13.83
N SER A 322 3.54 -4.91 -13.71
CA SER A 322 2.49 -4.19 -13.01
C SER A 322 2.01 -3.00 -13.83
N LEU A 323 0.72 -2.74 -13.80
CA LEU A 323 0.11 -1.55 -14.36
C LEU A 323 -0.93 -1.03 -13.37
N THR A 324 -0.86 0.25 -13.05
CA THR A 324 -1.93 0.98 -12.37
C THR A 324 -2.33 2.17 -13.23
N TYR A 325 -3.62 2.31 -13.47
CA TYR A 325 -4.20 3.44 -14.17
C TYR A 325 -5.27 4.07 -13.29
N GLY A 326 -5.14 5.37 -12.99
CA GLY A 326 -5.97 6.06 -12.02
C GLY A 326 -6.40 7.45 -12.48
N PRO A 327 -7.46 7.58 -13.32
CA PRO A 327 -8.08 8.87 -13.53
C PRO A 327 -8.75 9.35 -12.25
N SER A 328 -8.57 10.62 -11.92
CA SER A 328 -9.10 11.26 -10.72
C SER A 328 -9.60 12.65 -11.02
N GLN A 329 -10.56 13.12 -10.22
CA GLN A 329 -11.05 14.48 -10.22
C GLN A 329 -10.84 15.09 -8.84
N LEU A 330 -10.03 16.15 -8.75
CA LEU A 330 -9.83 16.91 -7.53
C LEU A 330 -10.95 17.92 -7.39
N GLN A 331 -11.65 17.87 -6.28
CA GLN A 331 -12.79 18.73 -5.96
C GLN A 331 -12.31 20.06 -5.41
N GLY A 332 -12.55 21.15 -6.14
CA GLY A 332 -12.11 22.49 -5.75
C GLY A 332 -12.76 22.97 -4.46
N ARG A 333 -12.00 23.68 -3.63
CA ARG A 333 -12.49 24.33 -2.41
C ARG A 333 -12.98 25.74 -2.70
N GLY A 334 -14.18 26.08 -2.25
CA GLY A 334 -14.74 27.43 -2.42
C GLY A 334 -14.92 27.79 -3.89
N THR A 335 -14.19 28.79 -4.38
CA THR A 335 -14.24 29.26 -5.79
C THR A 335 -13.22 28.54 -6.70
N GLN A 336 -12.38 27.65 -6.15
CA GLN A 336 -11.44 26.84 -6.93
C GLN A 336 -12.21 25.90 -7.85
N LYS A 337 -11.83 25.85 -9.12
CA LYS A 337 -12.42 24.89 -10.07
C LYS A 337 -11.89 23.49 -9.82
N ASP A 338 -12.73 22.51 -10.09
CA ASP A 338 -12.29 21.09 -10.16
C ASP A 338 -11.25 20.94 -11.28
N ILE A 339 -10.33 20.01 -11.09
CA ILE A 339 -9.33 19.65 -12.10
C ILE A 339 -9.28 18.14 -12.27
N ASP A 340 -9.02 17.69 -13.48
CA ASP A 340 -8.84 16.29 -13.81
C ASP A 340 -7.36 15.93 -13.84
N GLU A 341 -7.04 14.76 -13.27
CA GLU A 341 -5.70 14.17 -13.29
C GLU A 341 -5.76 12.73 -13.74
N LYS A 342 -4.68 12.24 -14.34
CA LYS A 342 -4.52 10.84 -14.72
C LYS A 342 -3.17 10.35 -14.22
N THR A 343 -3.17 9.33 -13.39
CA THR A 343 -1.95 8.67 -12.91
C THR A 343 -1.78 7.35 -13.63
N THR A 344 -0.63 7.15 -14.26
CA THR A 344 -0.23 5.87 -14.83
C THR A 344 1.05 5.41 -14.15
N ARG A 345 1.05 4.20 -13.60
CA ARG A 345 2.24 3.55 -13.06
C ARG A 345 2.44 2.24 -13.77
N PHE A 346 3.63 2.03 -14.28
CA PHE A 346 4.00 0.82 -14.99
C PHE A 346 5.31 0.29 -14.42
N GLY A 347 5.38 -1.02 -14.16
CA GLY A 347 6.58 -1.67 -13.65
C GLY A 347 6.86 -2.96 -14.41
N LEU A 348 8.14 -3.23 -14.68
CA LEU A 348 8.64 -4.51 -15.17
C LEU A 348 9.76 -4.98 -14.25
N GLY A 349 9.81 -6.29 -14.03
CA GLY A 349 10.85 -6.90 -13.21
C GLY A 349 11.29 -8.25 -13.76
N LEU A 350 12.56 -8.53 -13.66
CA LEU A 350 13.15 -9.83 -13.90
C LEU A 350 13.92 -10.23 -12.65
N THR A 351 13.55 -11.31 -12.03
CA THR A 351 14.19 -11.87 -10.84
C THR A 351 14.91 -13.15 -11.21
N TRP A 352 16.19 -13.23 -10.89
CA TRP A 352 17.00 -14.43 -11.00
C TRP A 352 17.46 -14.88 -9.63
N GLN A 353 17.18 -16.13 -9.28
CA GLN A 353 17.54 -16.78 -8.03
C GLN A 353 18.53 -17.93 -8.29
N PRO A 354 19.84 -17.64 -8.45
CA PRO A 354 20.84 -18.66 -8.75
C PRO A 354 20.99 -19.70 -7.65
N THR A 355 20.75 -19.32 -6.41
CA THR A 355 20.78 -20.20 -5.24
C THR A 355 19.64 -19.88 -4.30
N LYS A 356 19.43 -20.68 -3.25
CA LYS A 356 18.40 -20.41 -2.22
C LYS A 356 18.64 -19.11 -1.45
N ASN A 357 19.88 -18.65 -1.42
CA ASN A 357 20.31 -17.51 -0.61
C ASN A 357 20.46 -16.22 -1.45
N TRP A 358 20.74 -16.35 -2.76
CA TRP A 358 20.97 -15.21 -3.64
C TRP A 358 19.77 -14.89 -4.50
N THR A 359 19.43 -13.60 -4.58
CA THR A 359 18.43 -13.07 -5.50
C THR A 359 19.03 -11.86 -6.20
N VAL A 360 18.91 -11.82 -7.52
CA VAL A 360 19.29 -10.67 -8.36
C VAL A 360 18.04 -10.20 -9.09
N ASN A 361 17.79 -8.88 -9.08
CA ASN A 361 16.65 -8.29 -9.79
C ASN A 361 17.15 -7.22 -10.76
N ALA A 362 16.50 -7.16 -11.91
CA ALA A 362 16.51 -6.01 -12.80
C ALA A 362 15.09 -5.46 -12.89
N ASN A 363 14.93 -4.15 -12.77
CA ASN A 363 13.62 -3.52 -12.77
C ASN A 363 13.60 -2.23 -13.60
N TYR A 364 12.42 -1.93 -14.11
CA TYR A 364 12.04 -0.66 -14.72
C TYR A 364 10.69 -0.22 -14.16
N ASP A 365 10.60 1.02 -13.68
CA ASP A 365 9.39 1.63 -13.17
C ASP A 365 9.16 2.97 -13.86
N LEU A 366 7.91 3.26 -14.21
CA LEU A 366 7.45 4.53 -14.74
C LEU A 366 6.28 5.02 -13.91
N ASP A 367 6.37 6.26 -13.41
CA ASP A 367 5.28 7.01 -12.80
C ASP A 367 5.01 8.23 -13.69
N ASP A 368 3.82 8.29 -14.30
CA ASP A 368 3.37 9.40 -15.12
C ASP A 368 2.06 9.96 -14.57
N VAL A 369 2.04 11.27 -14.34
CA VAL A 369 0.85 12.01 -13.92
C VAL A 369 0.64 13.17 -14.85
N SER A 370 -0.48 13.17 -15.55
CA SER A 370 -0.95 14.32 -16.31
C SER A 370 -2.06 15.03 -15.54
N SER A 371 -2.10 16.37 -15.57
CA SER A 371 -3.06 17.20 -14.86
C SER A 371 -3.47 18.38 -15.71
N ASP A 372 -4.71 18.87 -15.53
CA ASP A 372 -5.17 20.13 -16.10
C ASP A 372 -4.42 21.34 -15.52
N ASP A 373 -3.84 21.21 -14.31
CA ASP A 373 -2.91 22.18 -13.76
C ASP A 373 -1.46 21.80 -14.14
N PRO A 374 -0.77 22.56 -14.97
CA PRO A 374 0.57 22.24 -15.45
C PRO A 374 1.64 22.15 -14.35
N ASN A 375 1.36 22.69 -13.15
CA ASN A 375 2.27 22.60 -12.01
C ASN A 375 2.09 21.31 -11.20
N ARG A 376 1.12 20.46 -11.56
CA ARG A 376 0.78 19.23 -10.87
C ARG A 376 1.15 17.96 -11.65
N GLY A 377 1.64 18.09 -12.87
CA GLY A 377 2.15 16.97 -13.65
C GLY A 377 3.41 16.36 -13.01
N GLN A 378 3.69 15.11 -13.35
CA GLN A 378 4.91 14.43 -12.92
C GLN A 378 5.25 13.35 -13.94
N ASN A 379 6.53 13.29 -14.36
CA ASN A 379 7.06 12.14 -15.07
C ASN A 379 8.31 11.66 -14.33
N ARG A 380 8.37 10.37 -14.02
CA ARG A 380 9.51 9.78 -13.32
C ARG A 380 9.72 8.36 -13.81
N SER A 381 10.90 8.07 -14.32
CA SER A 381 11.33 6.71 -14.65
C SER A 381 12.50 6.28 -13.80
N ARG A 382 12.52 5.02 -13.40
CA ARG A 382 13.60 4.40 -12.63
C ARG A 382 13.94 3.06 -13.26
N TYR A 383 15.20 2.80 -13.45
CA TYR A 383 15.68 1.49 -13.92
C TYR A 383 16.98 1.12 -13.25
N GLY A 384 17.13 -0.13 -12.90
CA GLY A 384 18.31 -0.54 -12.16
C GLY A 384 18.38 -2.02 -11.88
N VAL A 385 19.40 -2.36 -11.12
CA VAL A 385 19.69 -3.72 -10.68
C VAL A 385 19.88 -3.78 -9.18
N SER A 386 19.50 -4.90 -8.58
CA SER A 386 19.71 -5.15 -7.15
C SER A 386 20.17 -6.57 -6.91
N GLY A 387 20.99 -6.76 -5.89
CA GLY A 387 21.39 -8.06 -5.39
C GLY A 387 21.03 -8.18 -3.90
N ARG A 388 20.57 -9.35 -3.49
CA ARG A 388 20.21 -9.65 -2.10
C ARG A 388 20.74 -11.02 -1.69
N TYR A 389 21.24 -11.09 -0.47
CA TYR A 389 21.63 -12.33 0.19
C TYR A 389 20.84 -12.55 1.48
N ILE A 390 20.38 -13.78 1.68
CA ILE A 390 19.63 -14.24 2.87
C ILE A 390 20.48 -15.29 3.59
N PHE A 391 20.71 -15.09 4.90
CA PHE A 391 21.51 -15.97 5.75
C PHE A 391 20.67 -17.09 6.40
#